data_c203a7aa70d9edbe27ac209e202e3176
#
_entry.id   c203a7aa70d9edbe27ac209e202e3176
#
_cell.length_a   1.000
_cell.length_b   1.000
_cell.length_c   1.000
_cell.angle_alpha   90.00
_cell.angle_beta   90.00
_cell.angle_gamma   90.00
#
_symmetry.space_group_name_H-M   'P 1'
#
loop_
_entity.id
_entity.type
_entity.pdbx_description
1 polymer ?
#
loop_
_entity_poly.entity_id
_entity_poly.type
_entity_poly.pdbx_seq_one_letter_code
_entity_poly.pdbx_strand_id
1 'polypeptide(L)'
;MKDMRARLRTGTLKLPLGGQEAVDTRIHVTLDHLRALEGQARGLSFLPRQPARSVLNGRHVSRMRGRGLNFEELRDYMPADDVRSIDWKVTARTGKPYVRVFTEERDRPTLIVVDQRMSMFFGSEMNMKSVTAAESSALAAFAILAQGDRVGGIVFGDTILAEVRPARRRRALNQFLAGLAEANQLLGPDAPNVEPQSINDVLRAVSRIAPRNHLVVVISDFDVIDDQTDKLVSGLSRHNDLVLGLVTDPF
;
A
#
# COMPACT_ATOMS: atom_id res chain seq x y z
N MET A 1 -25.10 7.43 -53.28
CA MET A 1 -24.88 6.44 -52.27
C MET A 1 -23.60 5.69 -52.61
N LYS A 2 -22.46 6.06 -52.02
CA LYS A 2 -21.18 5.40 -52.23
C LYS A 2 -20.58 5.18 -50.84
N ASP A 3 -20.36 3.93 -50.56
CA ASP A 3 -19.69 3.38 -49.39
C ASP A 3 -18.30 4.05 -49.17
N MET A 4 -18.05 4.54 -47.95
CA MET A 4 -16.76 5.00 -47.50
C MET A 4 -16.32 4.15 -46.32
N ARG A 5 -15.85 2.95 -46.60
CA ARG A 5 -15.15 2.11 -45.62
C ARG A 5 -13.71 2.64 -45.47
N ALA A 6 -13.45 3.34 -44.36
CA ALA A 6 -12.11 3.73 -43.98
C ALA A 6 -11.30 2.50 -43.54
N ARG A 7 -10.25 2.18 -44.31
CA ARG A 7 -9.26 1.15 -43.96
C ARG A 7 -8.35 1.69 -42.85
N LEU A 8 -8.46 1.12 -41.67
CA LEU A 8 -7.44 1.24 -40.64
C LEU A 8 -6.14 0.57 -41.14
N ARG A 9 -5.14 1.37 -41.47
CA ARG A 9 -3.78 0.94 -41.70
C ARG A 9 -3.12 0.69 -40.34
N THR A 10 -2.95 -0.56 -39.97
CA THR A 10 -2.03 -0.98 -38.90
C THR A 10 -0.59 -0.70 -39.37
N GLY A 11 -0.11 0.46 -39.05
CA GLY A 11 1.31 0.80 -39.18
C GLY A 11 2.04 0.21 -37.98
N THR A 12 2.68 -0.94 -38.17
CA THR A 12 3.72 -1.42 -37.24
C THR A 12 4.89 -0.44 -37.29
N LEU A 13 4.97 0.47 -36.32
CA LEU A 13 6.18 1.22 -36.06
C LEU A 13 7.26 0.21 -35.62
N LYS A 14 8.16 -0.14 -36.50
CA LYS A 14 9.43 -0.78 -36.14
C LYS A 14 10.27 0.29 -35.43
N LEU A 15 10.28 0.26 -34.10
CA LEU A 15 11.31 0.94 -33.30
C LEU A 15 12.68 0.38 -33.70
N PRO A 16 13.71 1.21 -33.88
CA PRO A 16 15.07 0.73 -34.15
C PRO A 16 15.54 -0.07 -32.93
N LEU A 17 16.08 -1.27 -33.16
CA LEU A 17 16.86 -2.04 -32.21
C LEU A 17 18.20 -1.31 -31.97
N GLY A 18 18.13 -0.18 -31.28
CA GLY A 18 19.28 0.46 -30.66
C GLY A 18 19.49 -0.21 -29.31
N GLY A 19 20.76 -0.53 -28.98
CA GLY A 19 21.12 -1.17 -27.73
C GLY A 19 20.43 -0.47 -26.56
N GLN A 20 19.86 -1.25 -25.65
CA GLN A 20 19.30 -0.73 -24.40
C GLN A 20 20.47 -0.07 -23.65
N GLU A 21 20.55 1.26 -23.71
CA GLU A 21 21.35 1.99 -22.75
C GLU A 21 20.84 1.56 -21.36
N ALA A 22 21.76 1.09 -20.54
CA ALA A 22 21.43 0.65 -19.20
C ALA A 22 20.83 1.86 -18.47
N VAL A 23 19.55 1.77 -18.12
CA VAL A 23 18.85 2.84 -17.39
C VAL A 23 19.61 3.08 -16.09
N ASP A 24 20.05 4.31 -15.85
CA ASP A 24 20.67 4.68 -14.56
C ASP A 24 19.60 4.58 -13.49
N THR A 25 19.74 3.57 -12.63
CA THR A 25 18.77 3.26 -11.58
C THR A 25 18.67 4.36 -10.51
N ARG A 26 19.59 5.32 -10.51
CA ARG A 26 19.49 6.49 -9.62
C ARG A 26 18.55 7.55 -10.16
N ILE A 27 18.26 7.53 -11.46
CA ILE A 27 17.41 8.51 -12.14
C ILE A 27 16.03 7.91 -12.41
N HIS A 28 16.00 6.67 -12.91
CA HIS A 28 14.76 5.99 -13.25
C HIS A 28 14.73 4.56 -12.73
N VAL A 29 13.54 4.09 -12.41
CA VAL A 29 13.30 2.69 -12.06
C VAL A 29 12.73 1.92 -13.25
N THR A 30 13.10 0.64 -13.35
CA THR A 30 12.47 -0.32 -14.26
C THR A 30 11.63 -1.31 -13.46
N LEU A 31 10.69 -1.97 -14.12
CA LEU A 31 9.89 -3.01 -13.47
C LEU A 31 10.77 -4.15 -12.91
N ASP A 32 11.84 -4.52 -13.62
CA ASP A 32 12.75 -5.59 -13.17
C ASP A 32 13.59 -5.14 -11.97
N HIS A 33 14.00 -3.84 -11.94
CA HIS A 33 14.66 -3.26 -10.78
C HIS A 33 13.74 -3.33 -9.55
N LEU A 34 12.48 -2.87 -9.66
CA LEU A 34 11.53 -2.92 -8.56
C LEU A 34 11.24 -4.37 -8.09
N ARG A 35 11.16 -5.33 -9.00
CA ARG A 35 11.01 -6.76 -8.66
C ARG A 35 12.20 -7.34 -7.91
N ALA A 36 13.42 -6.91 -8.24
CA ALA A 36 14.63 -7.38 -7.58
C ALA A 36 14.66 -7.01 -6.07
N LEU A 37 13.91 -5.99 -5.66
CA LEU A 37 13.81 -5.57 -4.26
C LEU A 37 13.03 -6.58 -3.38
N GLU A 38 12.31 -7.55 -3.96
CA GLU A 38 11.52 -8.51 -3.18
C GLU A 38 12.36 -9.27 -2.13
N GLY A 39 13.61 -9.61 -2.48
CA GLY A 39 14.53 -10.27 -1.55
C GLY A 39 14.85 -9.40 -0.33
N GLN A 40 14.97 -8.10 -0.51
CA GLN A 40 15.27 -7.13 0.55
C GLN A 40 14.06 -6.83 1.45
N ALA A 41 12.86 -7.00 0.93
CA ALA A 41 11.63 -6.81 1.71
C ALA A 41 11.41 -7.87 2.79
N ARG A 42 12.14 -9.00 2.73
CA ARG A 42 12.06 -10.06 3.75
C ARG A 42 12.61 -9.56 5.07
N GLY A 43 11.75 -9.50 6.07
CA GLY A 43 12.12 -9.02 7.42
C GLY A 43 11.81 -7.55 7.68
N LEU A 44 11.36 -6.79 6.67
CA LEU A 44 10.82 -5.47 6.90
C LEU A 44 9.41 -5.58 7.50
N SER A 45 9.20 -4.94 8.64
CA SER A 45 7.88 -4.75 9.23
C SER A 45 7.47 -3.30 9.04
N PHE A 46 6.62 -3.04 8.06
CA PHE A 46 6.09 -1.69 7.78
C PHE A 46 4.93 -1.32 8.71
N LEU A 47 4.34 -2.33 9.33
CA LEU A 47 3.24 -2.09 10.24
C LEU A 47 3.81 -1.60 11.58
N PRO A 48 3.37 -0.45 12.09
CA PRO A 48 3.56 -0.19 13.49
C PRO A 48 3.02 -1.43 14.22
N ARG A 49 3.84 -2.01 15.08
CA ARG A 49 3.40 -3.07 16.00
C ARG A 49 2.30 -2.45 16.86
N GLN A 50 1.10 -2.36 16.31
CA GLN A 50 -0.05 -2.20 17.17
C GLN A 50 -0.05 -3.47 18.03
N PRO A 51 0.07 -3.32 19.35
CA PRO A 51 -0.21 -4.46 20.18
C PRO A 51 -1.60 -4.93 19.74
N ALA A 52 -1.73 -6.19 19.40
CA ALA A 52 -3.00 -6.85 19.14
C ALA A 52 -3.80 -6.88 20.47
N ARG A 53 -4.09 -5.70 21.00
CA ARG A 53 -4.90 -5.45 22.19
C ARG A 53 -6.31 -5.08 21.79
N SER A 54 -6.91 -5.92 20.98
CA SER A 54 -8.28 -6.28 21.24
C SER A 54 -8.27 -7.69 21.83
N VAL A 55 -7.82 -7.80 23.05
CA VAL A 55 -8.25 -8.92 23.91
C VAL A 55 -9.75 -8.75 23.99
N LEU A 56 -10.47 -9.42 23.09
CA LEU A 56 -11.91 -9.56 23.15
C LEU A 56 -12.20 -10.41 24.41
N ASN A 57 -12.15 -9.76 25.58
CA ASN A 57 -12.64 -10.34 26.79
C ASN A 57 -14.08 -10.76 26.54
N GLY A 58 -14.31 -12.07 26.54
CA GLY A 58 -15.55 -12.85 26.66
C GLY A 58 -16.88 -12.28 26.17
N ARG A 59 -17.10 -10.97 26.20
CA ARG A 59 -18.39 -10.35 25.89
C ARG A 59 -18.76 -10.30 24.40
N HIS A 60 -17.79 -10.41 23.48
CA HIS A 60 -18.05 -10.32 22.05
C HIS A 60 -17.88 -11.65 21.29
N VAL A 61 -17.22 -12.65 21.88
CA VAL A 61 -16.97 -13.96 21.25
C VAL A 61 -18.25 -14.73 20.92
N SER A 62 -19.33 -14.52 21.71
CA SER A 62 -20.59 -15.26 21.51
C SER A 62 -21.43 -14.78 20.32
N ARG A 63 -21.15 -13.59 19.77
CA ARG A 63 -21.86 -13.04 18.58
C ARG A 63 -21.10 -13.19 17.28
N MET A 64 -19.80 -13.45 17.31
CA MET A 64 -18.96 -13.64 16.11
C MET A 64 -18.59 -15.11 15.93
N ARG A 65 -19.55 -15.98 15.63
CA ARG A 65 -19.28 -17.27 14.98
C ARG A 65 -19.07 -17.01 13.49
N GLY A 66 -17.85 -16.64 13.08
CA GLY A 66 -17.50 -16.34 11.70
C GLY A 66 -16.01 -16.35 11.46
N ARG A 67 -15.60 -16.59 10.23
CA ARG A 67 -14.23 -16.58 9.72
C ARG A 67 -13.42 -15.39 10.27
N GLY A 68 -12.22 -15.68 10.82
CA GLY A 68 -11.26 -14.64 11.21
C GLY A 68 -10.85 -14.63 12.69
N LEU A 69 -11.22 -15.65 13.47
CA LEU A 69 -10.73 -15.83 14.83
C LEU A 69 -9.71 -16.98 14.84
N ASN A 70 -8.43 -16.66 15.04
CA ASN A 70 -7.40 -17.64 15.26
C ASN A 70 -7.27 -17.92 16.78
N PHE A 71 -7.20 -19.19 17.14
CA PHE A 71 -6.86 -19.57 18.50
C PHE A 71 -5.42 -19.14 18.79
N GLU A 72 -5.22 -18.33 19.83
CA GLU A 72 -3.92 -17.84 20.23
C GLU A 72 -3.33 -18.68 21.35
N GLU A 73 -4.02 -18.73 22.49
CA GLU A 73 -3.54 -19.46 23.66
C GLU A 73 -4.66 -19.88 24.61
N LEU A 74 -4.31 -20.76 25.56
CA LEU A 74 -5.09 -21.04 26.75
C LEU A 74 -4.44 -20.32 27.92
N ARG A 75 -5.17 -19.47 28.61
CA ARG A 75 -4.70 -18.84 29.84
C ARG A 75 -5.61 -19.17 31.04
N ASP A 76 -5.10 -18.97 32.24
CA ASP A 76 -5.90 -19.10 33.44
C ASP A 76 -7.09 -18.12 33.44
N TYR A 77 -8.24 -18.62 33.93
CA TYR A 77 -9.44 -17.79 34.09
C TYR A 77 -9.21 -16.73 35.16
N MET A 78 -9.63 -15.50 34.85
CA MET A 78 -9.66 -14.39 35.81
C MET A 78 -11.12 -14.01 36.14
N PRO A 79 -11.40 -13.48 37.34
CA PRO A 79 -12.77 -13.15 37.77
C PRO A 79 -13.53 -12.16 36.86
N ALA A 80 -12.82 -11.43 36.01
CA ALA A 80 -13.39 -10.50 35.04
C ALA A 80 -13.73 -11.15 33.67
N ASP A 81 -13.35 -12.43 33.46
CA ASP A 81 -13.62 -13.14 32.22
C ASP A 81 -15.05 -13.66 32.16
N ASP A 82 -15.60 -13.77 30.95
CA ASP A 82 -16.90 -14.39 30.75
C ASP A 82 -16.78 -15.90 30.93
N VAL A 83 -17.57 -16.47 31.85
CA VAL A 83 -17.64 -17.91 32.15
C VAL A 83 -17.92 -18.75 30.89
N ARG A 84 -18.57 -18.18 29.87
CA ARG A 84 -18.85 -18.84 28.59
C ARG A 84 -17.60 -19.08 27.73
N SER A 85 -16.52 -18.36 28.02
CA SER A 85 -15.24 -18.53 27.33
C SER A 85 -14.36 -19.64 27.91
N ILE A 86 -14.77 -20.24 29.02
CA ILE A 86 -14.05 -21.34 29.66
C ILE A 86 -14.02 -22.57 28.75
N ASP A 87 -12.82 -23.12 28.55
CA ASP A 87 -12.65 -24.43 27.94
C ASP A 87 -12.90 -25.54 28.99
N TRP A 88 -14.14 -25.98 29.06
CA TRP A 88 -14.55 -27.03 30.01
C TRP A 88 -13.80 -28.37 29.83
N LYS A 89 -13.33 -28.67 28.60
CA LYS A 89 -12.57 -29.89 28.30
C LYS A 89 -11.17 -29.82 28.90
N VAL A 90 -10.50 -28.68 28.80
CA VAL A 90 -9.18 -28.49 29.43
C VAL A 90 -9.33 -28.35 30.92
N THR A 91 -10.31 -27.60 31.40
CA THR A 91 -10.63 -27.43 32.82
C THR A 91 -10.87 -28.77 33.52
N ALA A 92 -11.65 -29.69 32.93
CA ALA A 92 -11.91 -31.01 33.48
C ALA A 92 -10.64 -31.87 33.59
N ARG A 93 -9.66 -31.66 32.71
CA ARG A 93 -8.41 -32.44 32.72
C ARG A 93 -7.36 -31.88 33.68
N THR A 94 -7.33 -30.57 33.84
CA THR A 94 -6.30 -29.85 34.62
C THR A 94 -6.75 -29.51 36.03
N GLY A 95 -8.05 -29.53 36.30
CA GLY A 95 -8.64 -29.14 37.59
C GLY A 95 -8.67 -27.63 37.83
N LYS A 96 -8.21 -26.82 36.86
CA LYS A 96 -8.23 -25.35 36.94
C LYS A 96 -8.97 -24.77 35.73
N PRO A 97 -9.75 -23.69 35.90
CA PRO A 97 -10.47 -23.11 34.81
C PRO A 97 -9.54 -22.36 33.82
N TYR A 98 -9.60 -22.74 32.56
CA TYR A 98 -8.87 -22.13 31.48
C TYR A 98 -9.82 -21.43 30.48
N VAL A 99 -9.38 -20.29 29.96
CA VAL A 99 -10.08 -19.50 28.95
C VAL A 99 -9.35 -19.57 27.63
N ARG A 100 -10.10 -19.77 26.53
CA ARG A 100 -9.55 -19.65 25.18
C ARG A 100 -9.41 -18.18 24.81
N VAL A 101 -8.21 -17.75 24.49
CA VAL A 101 -7.92 -16.45 23.91
C VAL A 101 -7.91 -16.61 22.40
N PHE A 102 -8.66 -15.77 21.73
CA PHE A 102 -8.71 -15.70 20.27
C PHE A 102 -8.18 -14.35 19.82
N THR A 103 -7.36 -14.36 18.79
CA THR A 103 -6.92 -13.16 18.09
C THR A 103 -7.78 -13.00 16.85
N GLU A 104 -8.37 -11.81 16.67
CA GLU A 104 -9.03 -11.46 15.43
C GLU A 104 -7.96 -11.16 14.39
N GLU A 105 -7.83 -12.03 13.37
CA GLU A 105 -7.04 -11.73 12.19
C GLU A 105 -7.80 -10.69 11.38
N ARG A 106 -7.49 -9.41 11.60
CA ARG A 106 -8.04 -8.32 10.80
C ARG A 106 -7.34 -8.31 9.45
N ASP A 107 -8.06 -8.79 8.43
CA ASP A 107 -7.69 -8.56 7.03
C ASP A 107 -7.75 -7.05 6.75
N ARG A 108 -6.60 -6.39 6.84
CA ARG A 108 -6.47 -4.96 6.64
C ARG A 108 -5.94 -4.69 5.23
N PRO A 109 -6.79 -4.24 4.29
CA PRO A 109 -6.31 -3.88 2.96
C PRO A 109 -5.40 -2.66 3.05
N THR A 110 -4.26 -2.72 2.37
CA THR A 110 -3.31 -1.61 2.29
C THR A 110 -3.38 -0.93 0.94
N LEU A 111 -3.45 0.39 0.97
CA LEU A 111 -3.38 1.27 -0.20
C LEU A 111 -2.12 2.12 -0.11
N ILE A 112 -1.17 1.91 -1.04
CA ILE A 112 0.07 2.68 -1.14
C ILE A 112 -0.14 3.78 -2.17
N VAL A 113 0.10 5.02 -1.78
CA VAL A 113 -0.07 6.21 -2.62
C VAL A 113 1.31 6.79 -2.88
N VAL A 114 1.71 6.87 -4.15
CA VAL A 114 3.08 7.21 -4.54
C VAL A 114 3.08 8.43 -5.43
N ASP A 115 3.83 9.42 -5.00
CA ASP A 115 4.04 10.66 -5.72
C ASP A 115 5.13 10.49 -6.79
N GLN A 116 4.76 10.77 -8.03
CA GLN A 116 5.63 10.80 -9.21
C GLN A 116 5.40 12.11 -9.98
N ARG A 117 5.21 13.24 -9.28
CA ARG A 117 5.17 14.58 -9.88
C ARG A 117 6.58 15.06 -10.22
N MET A 118 6.68 16.08 -11.04
CA MET A 118 7.97 16.68 -11.41
C MET A 118 8.75 17.22 -10.20
N SER A 119 8.09 17.64 -9.11
CA SER A 119 8.76 18.01 -7.85
C SER A 119 9.58 16.86 -7.25
N MET A 120 9.20 15.61 -7.55
CA MET A 120 9.92 14.41 -7.13
C MET A 120 11.10 14.05 -8.05
N PHE A 121 11.21 14.67 -9.24
CA PHE A 121 12.33 14.46 -10.15
C PHE A 121 13.49 15.37 -9.79
N PHE A 122 14.02 15.15 -8.60
CA PHE A 122 15.14 15.89 -8.04
C PHE A 122 16.00 14.98 -7.16
N GLY A 123 17.31 15.15 -7.22
CA GLY A 123 18.26 14.44 -6.38
C GLY A 123 19.65 15.07 -6.54
N SER A 124 20.31 15.39 -5.41
CA SER A 124 21.61 16.07 -5.39
C SER A 124 22.80 15.07 -5.29
N GLU A 125 22.68 14.05 -4.44
CA GLU A 125 23.82 13.15 -4.14
C GLU A 125 23.55 11.68 -4.46
N MET A 126 22.37 11.16 -4.14
CA MET A 126 22.08 9.74 -4.24
C MET A 126 21.13 9.45 -5.42
N ASN A 127 19.89 9.21 -5.10
CA ASN A 127 18.84 8.89 -6.08
C ASN A 127 17.89 10.08 -6.23
N MET A 128 17.21 10.18 -7.35
CA MET A 128 16.06 11.07 -7.47
C MET A 128 15.03 10.73 -6.37
N LYS A 129 14.34 11.72 -5.81
CA LYS A 129 13.26 11.50 -4.82
C LYS A 129 12.20 10.54 -5.38
N SER A 130 11.89 10.65 -6.68
CA SER A 130 10.94 9.76 -7.38
C SER A 130 11.38 8.30 -7.36
N VAL A 131 12.70 8.03 -7.50
CA VAL A 131 13.27 6.68 -7.39
C VAL A 131 13.15 6.16 -5.96
N THR A 132 13.55 6.97 -4.97
CA THR A 132 13.44 6.62 -3.55
C THR A 132 12.00 6.32 -3.14
N ALA A 133 11.03 7.11 -3.63
CA ALA A 133 9.60 6.87 -3.40
C ALA A 133 9.14 5.55 -4.04
N ALA A 134 9.59 5.26 -5.27
CA ALA A 134 9.24 4.03 -5.98
C ALA A 134 9.81 2.78 -5.29
N GLU A 135 11.09 2.80 -4.91
CA GLU A 135 11.75 1.69 -4.20
C GLU A 135 11.12 1.43 -2.83
N SER A 136 10.90 2.49 -2.04
CA SER A 136 10.25 2.38 -0.73
C SER A 136 8.84 1.81 -0.84
N SER A 137 8.09 2.21 -1.86
CA SER A 137 6.76 1.70 -2.14
C SER A 137 6.76 0.23 -2.55
N ALA A 138 7.72 -0.19 -3.37
CA ALA A 138 7.89 -1.58 -3.77
C ALA A 138 8.25 -2.47 -2.57
N LEU A 139 9.20 -2.04 -1.73
CA LEU A 139 9.59 -2.73 -0.50
C LEU A 139 8.39 -2.88 0.45
N ALA A 140 7.62 -1.81 0.65
CA ALA A 140 6.41 -1.84 1.46
C ALA A 140 5.38 -2.84 0.90
N ALA A 141 5.14 -2.79 -0.42
CA ALA A 141 4.18 -3.67 -1.09
C ALA A 141 4.55 -5.15 -0.97
N PHE A 142 5.83 -5.49 -1.15
CA PHE A 142 6.33 -6.86 -0.96
C PHE A 142 6.21 -7.32 0.48
N ALA A 143 6.61 -6.48 1.46
CA ALA A 143 6.52 -6.81 2.88
C ALA A 143 5.08 -7.08 3.31
N ILE A 144 4.12 -6.25 2.88
CA ILE A 144 2.71 -6.38 3.20
C ILE A 144 2.12 -7.66 2.57
N LEU A 145 2.42 -7.91 1.30
CA LEU A 145 1.94 -9.12 0.63
C LEU A 145 2.53 -10.40 1.25
N ALA A 146 3.81 -10.37 1.69
CA ALA A 146 4.46 -11.48 2.37
C ALA A 146 3.82 -11.82 3.73
N GLN A 147 3.21 -10.83 4.40
CA GLN A 147 2.43 -11.02 5.62
C GLN A 147 1.02 -11.59 5.35
N GLY A 148 0.65 -11.79 4.08
CA GLY A 148 -0.65 -12.30 3.68
C GLY A 148 -1.73 -11.24 3.56
N ASP A 149 -1.40 -9.97 3.72
CA ASP A 149 -2.35 -8.86 3.60
C ASP A 149 -2.63 -8.47 2.14
N ARG A 150 -3.71 -7.72 1.93
CA ARG A 150 -4.08 -7.19 0.62
C ARG A 150 -3.30 -5.91 0.35
N VAL A 151 -2.67 -5.82 -0.82
CA VAL A 151 -1.95 -4.62 -1.25
C VAL A 151 -2.48 -4.12 -2.59
N GLY A 152 -2.61 -2.82 -2.70
CA GLY A 152 -2.90 -2.07 -3.92
C GLY A 152 -2.24 -0.70 -3.85
N GLY A 153 -2.43 0.13 -4.86
CA GLY A 153 -1.83 1.46 -4.83
C GLY A 153 -2.42 2.42 -5.84
N ILE A 154 -2.10 3.69 -5.61
CA ILE A 154 -2.31 4.80 -6.51
C ILE A 154 -0.94 5.40 -6.84
N VAL A 155 -0.65 5.55 -8.11
CA VAL A 155 0.51 6.30 -8.59
C VAL A 155 -0.01 7.56 -9.27
N PHE A 156 0.47 8.71 -8.85
CA PHE A 156 0.05 9.98 -9.39
C PHE A 156 1.24 10.86 -9.79
N GLY A 157 1.07 11.58 -10.87
CA GLY A 157 1.93 12.63 -11.39
C GLY A 157 1.07 13.87 -11.63
N ASP A 158 0.98 14.32 -12.88
CA ASP A 158 0.06 15.39 -13.28
C ASP A 158 -1.40 14.94 -13.28
N THR A 159 -1.61 13.63 -13.29
CA THR A 159 -2.90 12.96 -13.14
C THR A 159 -2.72 11.68 -12.32
N ILE A 160 -3.81 10.96 -12.02
CA ILE A 160 -3.70 9.58 -11.51
C ILE A 160 -3.28 8.68 -12.67
N LEU A 161 -2.03 8.21 -12.62
CA LEU A 161 -1.40 7.40 -13.67
C LEU A 161 -1.72 5.91 -13.54
N ALA A 162 -1.86 5.42 -12.30
CA ALA A 162 -2.25 4.05 -12.03
C ALA A 162 -3.10 3.95 -10.76
N GLU A 163 -4.13 3.11 -10.81
CA GLU A 163 -4.98 2.77 -9.67
C GLU A 163 -5.18 1.26 -9.62
N VAL A 164 -4.72 0.62 -8.56
CA VAL A 164 -4.85 -0.82 -8.32
C VAL A 164 -5.51 -1.05 -6.97
N ARG A 165 -6.67 -1.69 -6.96
CA ARG A 165 -7.39 -2.01 -5.72
C ARG A 165 -6.65 -3.07 -4.90
N PRO A 166 -6.66 -2.96 -3.56
CA PRO A 166 -6.00 -3.91 -2.68
C PRO A 166 -6.45 -5.36 -2.90
N ALA A 167 -5.50 -6.26 -3.18
CA ALA A 167 -5.74 -7.68 -3.38
C ALA A 167 -4.57 -8.54 -2.90
N ARG A 168 -4.84 -9.80 -2.47
CA ARG A 168 -3.80 -10.79 -2.07
C ARG A 168 -3.13 -11.49 -3.26
N ARG A 169 -3.28 -10.95 -4.45
CA ARG A 169 -2.81 -11.60 -5.68
C ARG A 169 -1.55 -10.94 -6.18
N ARG A 170 -0.54 -11.73 -6.48
CA ARG A 170 0.71 -11.26 -7.09
C ARG A 170 0.49 -10.47 -8.39
N ARG A 171 -0.59 -10.78 -9.11
CA ARG A 171 -0.98 -10.01 -10.29
C ARG A 171 -1.27 -8.54 -9.97
N ALA A 172 -1.98 -8.25 -8.88
CA ALA A 172 -2.27 -6.87 -8.48
C ALA A 172 -0.98 -6.13 -8.09
N LEU A 173 -0.09 -6.78 -7.33
CA LEU A 173 1.23 -6.24 -7.03
C LEU A 173 2.01 -5.93 -8.31
N ASN A 174 2.08 -6.86 -9.26
CA ASN A 174 2.79 -6.63 -10.53
C ASN A 174 2.19 -5.49 -11.35
N GLN A 175 0.85 -5.32 -11.34
CA GLN A 175 0.19 -4.18 -11.98
C GLN A 175 0.58 -2.86 -11.31
N PHE A 176 0.63 -2.82 -9.98
CA PHE A 176 1.08 -1.65 -9.24
C PHE A 176 2.54 -1.29 -9.56
N LEU A 177 3.45 -2.28 -9.53
CA LEU A 177 4.88 -2.06 -9.84
C LEU A 177 5.09 -1.63 -11.30
N ALA A 178 4.31 -2.17 -12.23
CA ALA A 178 4.38 -1.77 -13.64
C ALA A 178 3.95 -0.31 -13.81
N GLY A 179 2.79 0.07 -13.27
CA GLY A 179 2.31 1.45 -13.32
C GLY A 179 3.27 2.42 -12.63
N LEU A 180 3.94 1.99 -11.56
CA LEU A 180 4.95 2.79 -10.87
C LEU A 180 6.20 3.00 -11.73
N ALA A 181 6.70 1.94 -12.37
CA ALA A 181 7.84 2.04 -13.29
C ALA A 181 7.50 2.92 -14.51
N GLU A 182 6.32 2.73 -15.12
CA GLU A 182 5.85 3.55 -16.23
C GLU A 182 5.75 5.04 -15.84
N ALA A 183 5.15 5.34 -14.69
CA ALA A 183 5.03 6.71 -14.19
C ALA A 183 6.40 7.36 -13.94
N ASN A 184 7.35 6.62 -13.38
CA ASN A 184 8.69 7.12 -13.11
C ASN A 184 9.46 7.43 -14.40
N GLN A 185 9.27 6.64 -15.44
CA GLN A 185 9.92 6.85 -16.75
C GLN A 185 9.33 8.04 -17.54
N LEU A 186 8.15 8.54 -17.17
CA LEU A 186 7.60 9.77 -17.76
C LEU A 186 8.27 11.03 -17.23
N LEU A 187 8.99 10.95 -16.11
CA LEU A 187 9.72 12.07 -15.54
C LEU A 187 10.98 12.35 -16.34
N GLY A 188 11.31 13.60 -16.55
CA GLY A 188 12.51 13.97 -17.28
C GLY A 188 12.56 15.45 -17.62
N PRO A 189 13.70 15.95 -18.08
CA PRO A 189 13.86 17.36 -18.44
C PRO A 189 12.97 17.79 -19.61
N ASP A 190 12.56 16.83 -20.45
CA ASP A 190 11.68 17.07 -21.60
C ASP A 190 10.20 16.79 -21.30
N ALA A 191 9.86 16.48 -20.03
CA ALA A 191 8.48 16.23 -19.65
C ALA A 191 7.63 17.50 -19.87
N PRO A 192 6.39 17.36 -20.36
CA PRO A 192 5.52 18.50 -20.60
C PRO A 192 5.28 19.26 -19.29
N ASN A 193 5.35 20.58 -19.33
CA ASN A 193 5.04 21.42 -18.19
C ASN A 193 3.51 21.54 -18.06
N VAL A 194 2.92 20.62 -17.32
CA VAL A 194 1.49 20.56 -17.02
C VAL A 194 1.29 20.90 -15.54
N GLU A 195 0.13 21.47 -15.21
CA GLU A 195 -0.21 21.74 -13.82
C GLU A 195 -0.31 20.40 -13.04
N PRO A 196 0.49 20.23 -11.98
CA PRO A 196 0.56 18.96 -11.28
C PRO A 196 -0.73 18.67 -10.50
N GLN A 197 -1.08 17.39 -10.41
CA GLN A 197 -2.19 16.92 -9.56
C GLN A 197 -2.00 17.42 -8.13
N SER A 198 -3.02 18.08 -7.59
CA SER A 198 -3.01 18.48 -6.18
C SER A 198 -3.01 17.24 -5.26
N ILE A 199 -2.20 17.28 -4.20
CA ILE A 199 -2.24 16.24 -3.16
C ILE A 199 -3.65 16.10 -2.56
N ASN A 200 -4.43 17.19 -2.49
CA ASN A 200 -5.80 17.19 -2.00
C ASN A 200 -6.74 16.37 -2.87
N ASP A 201 -6.58 16.40 -4.20
CA ASP A 201 -7.39 15.59 -5.11
C ASP A 201 -7.05 14.10 -4.98
N VAL A 202 -5.78 13.79 -4.81
CA VAL A 202 -5.31 12.42 -4.53
C VAL A 202 -5.89 11.92 -3.20
N LEU A 203 -5.85 12.70 -2.12
CA LEU A 203 -6.43 12.34 -0.83
C LEU A 203 -7.96 12.15 -0.90
N ARG A 204 -8.66 12.93 -1.74
CA ARG A 204 -10.09 12.68 -2.02
C ARG A 204 -10.32 11.37 -2.77
N ALA A 205 -9.43 11.01 -3.73
CA ALA A 205 -9.50 9.72 -4.40
C ALA A 205 -9.23 8.57 -3.42
N VAL A 206 -8.23 8.71 -2.54
CA VAL A 206 -7.93 7.75 -1.46
C VAL A 206 -9.14 7.55 -0.56
N SER A 207 -9.84 8.60 -0.16
CA SER A 207 -11.04 8.51 0.69
C SER A 207 -12.17 7.69 0.07
N ARG A 208 -12.25 7.64 -1.27
CA ARG A 208 -13.24 6.82 -1.99
C ARG A 208 -12.85 5.34 -2.05
N ILE A 209 -11.54 5.05 -2.15
CA ILE A 209 -11.02 3.68 -2.28
C ILE A 209 -10.84 3.02 -0.92
N ALA A 210 -10.40 3.80 0.07
CA ALA A 210 -10.11 3.38 1.43
C ALA A 210 -11.07 4.05 2.44
N PRO A 211 -12.38 3.73 2.42
CA PRO A 211 -13.34 4.43 3.28
C PRO A 211 -13.17 4.11 4.76
N ARG A 212 -12.77 2.86 5.12
CA ARG A 212 -12.57 2.42 6.51
C ARG A 212 -11.68 1.19 6.59
N ASN A 213 -10.98 1.04 7.74
CA ASN A 213 -10.20 -0.14 8.10
C ASN A 213 -9.10 -0.50 7.08
N HIS A 214 -8.52 0.50 6.42
CA HIS A 214 -7.37 0.34 5.56
C HIS A 214 -6.10 0.82 6.29
N LEU A 215 -4.97 0.27 5.88
CA LEU A 215 -3.70 0.94 6.04
C LEU A 215 -3.46 1.79 4.78
N VAL A 216 -3.33 3.08 4.95
CA VAL A 216 -3.00 4.01 3.86
C VAL A 216 -1.58 4.49 4.07
N VAL A 217 -0.71 4.24 3.10
CA VAL A 217 0.69 4.69 3.11
C VAL A 217 0.84 5.72 2.00
N VAL A 218 1.17 6.96 2.34
CA VAL A 218 1.40 8.03 1.36
C VAL A 218 2.88 8.36 1.36
N ILE A 219 3.52 8.26 0.19
CA ILE A 219 4.95 8.55 0.00
C ILE A 219 5.07 9.71 -0.99
N SER A 220 5.55 10.86 -0.49
CA SER A 220 5.62 12.13 -1.22
C SER A 220 6.65 13.04 -0.58
N ASP A 221 7.05 14.11 -1.26
CA ASP A 221 7.75 15.24 -0.64
C ASP A 221 6.79 16.20 0.08
N PHE A 222 5.46 15.98 -0.06
CA PHE A 222 4.39 16.80 0.50
C PHE A 222 4.56 18.29 0.14
N ASP A 223 5.07 18.56 -1.05
CA ASP A 223 5.12 19.93 -1.58
C ASP A 223 3.71 20.49 -1.70
N VAL A 224 3.55 21.75 -1.30
CA VAL A 224 2.27 22.49 -1.34
C VAL A 224 1.15 21.80 -0.53
N ILE A 225 1.30 21.79 0.80
CA ILE A 225 0.22 21.42 1.74
C ILE A 225 -0.51 22.68 2.23
N ASP A 226 -1.80 22.53 2.51
CA ASP A 226 -2.69 23.61 2.99
C ASP A 226 -3.66 23.11 4.08
N ASP A 227 -4.50 24.01 4.61
CA ASP A 227 -5.53 23.68 5.60
C ASP A 227 -6.52 22.60 5.11
N GLN A 228 -6.70 22.47 3.80
CA GLN A 228 -7.54 21.44 3.20
C GLN A 228 -6.86 20.06 3.29
N THR A 229 -5.54 20.03 3.11
CA THR A 229 -4.73 18.81 3.30
C THR A 229 -4.88 18.29 4.72
N ASP A 230 -4.76 19.16 5.73
CA ASP A 230 -4.93 18.80 7.14
C ASP A 230 -6.31 18.20 7.43
N LYS A 231 -7.36 18.79 6.88
CA LYS A 231 -8.74 18.28 7.02
C LYS A 231 -8.92 16.91 6.40
N LEU A 232 -8.34 16.68 5.21
CA LEU A 232 -8.43 15.41 4.50
C LEU A 232 -7.64 14.31 5.22
N VAL A 233 -6.40 14.61 5.66
CA VAL A 233 -5.57 13.70 6.45
C VAL A 233 -6.25 13.34 7.77
N SER A 234 -6.77 14.33 8.50
CA SER A 234 -7.52 14.12 9.74
C SER A 234 -8.79 13.30 9.51
N GLY A 235 -9.49 13.52 8.40
CA GLY A 235 -10.67 12.74 8.02
C GLY A 235 -10.34 11.28 7.73
N LEU A 236 -9.26 11.02 7.00
CA LEU A 236 -8.77 9.67 6.69
C LEU A 236 -8.31 8.92 7.94
N SER A 237 -7.56 9.58 8.83
CA SER A 237 -7.00 8.96 10.03
C SER A 237 -8.04 8.55 11.07
N ARG A 238 -9.25 9.11 11.03
CA ARG A 238 -10.36 8.71 11.94
C ARG A 238 -10.83 7.27 11.72
N HIS A 239 -10.69 6.75 10.51
CA HIS A 239 -11.25 5.46 10.13
C HIS A 239 -10.23 4.50 9.55
N ASN A 240 -9.00 4.96 9.32
CA ASN A 240 -7.91 4.21 8.73
C ASN A 240 -6.63 4.45 9.52
N ASP A 241 -5.68 3.54 9.41
CA ASP A 241 -4.32 3.84 9.84
C ASP A 241 -3.60 4.53 8.70
N LEU A 242 -2.94 5.64 9.03
CA LEU A 242 -2.25 6.47 8.05
C LEU A 242 -0.76 6.52 8.37
N VAL A 243 0.06 6.23 7.38
CA VAL A 243 1.53 6.39 7.40
C VAL A 243 1.90 7.39 6.33
N LEU A 244 2.57 8.46 6.73
CA LEU A 244 3.10 9.47 5.83
C LEU A 244 4.61 9.31 5.74
N GLY A 245 5.11 8.96 4.55
CA GLY A 245 6.52 8.84 4.23
C GLY A 245 6.99 10.11 3.53
N LEU A 246 7.72 10.95 4.25
CA LEU A 246 8.32 12.15 3.67
C LEU A 246 9.63 11.77 2.96
N VAL A 247 9.73 12.12 1.68
CA VAL A 247 10.93 11.94 0.87
C VAL A 247 11.61 13.29 0.69
N THR A 248 12.81 13.43 1.24
CA THR A 248 13.63 14.63 1.15
C THR A 248 14.96 14.30 0.48
N ASP A 249 15.56 15.31 -0.13
CA ASP A 249 16.93 15.25 -0.60
C ASP A 249 17.86 15.78 0.52
N PRO A 250 18.94 15.09 0.86
CA PRO A 250 19.95 15.63 1.75
C PRO A 250 20.73 16.73 1.02
N PHE A 251 20.52 17.99 1.38
CA PHE A 251 21.37 19.10 0.97
C PHE A 251 22.56 19.21 1.92
#